data_f2ab343902b993913473ee14a01011a2
#
_entry.id   f2ab343902b993913473ee14a01011a2
#
_cell.length_a   1.000
_cell.length_b   1.000
_cell.length_c   1.000
_cell.angle_alpha   90.00
_cell.angle_beta   90.00
_cell.angle_gamma   90.00
#
_symmetry.space_group_name_H-M   'P 1'
#
loop_
_entity.id
_entity.type
_entity.pdbx_description
1 polymer ?
#
loop_
_entity_poly.entity_id
_entity_poly.type
_entity_poly.pdbx_seq_one_letter_code
_entity_poly.pdbx_strand_id
1 'polypeptide(L)'
;TNSVIKYDQYTIKSSYGKVNKESGEIFVKNADVKSVDGNEFYSNQAKGNINDVVHFTGNVKGKSKQKEGDVYFSGDKADLYMAKIDDKYQAKKVIVNTKSTFTQLNRKIVSNYMELDLIKKEVYAKDKPVLTIDDGPKGNTLVKADDVTGYIDQELIKLNKNVYVKNVNEKKEEVVLTADRGAITKQMADVYDRVKVVTKDSVTTANEGHYDMENRKIRAKGNVHVEYQTDKSAGNVFD
;
A
#
# COMPACT_ATOMS: atom_id res chain seq x y z
N THR A 1 33.13 5.51 15.91
CA THR A 1 32.99 6.97 15.66
C THR A 1 31.77 7.18 14.75
N ASN A 2 30.76 7.85 15.32
CA ASN A 2 29.58 8.21 14.52
C ASN A 2 29.94 9.36 13.58
N SER A 3 29.78 9.15 12.28
CA SER A 3 30.00 10.17 11.26
C SER A 3 28.69 10.91 10.97
N VAL A 4 28.77 12.22 10.81
CA VAL A 4 27.66 13.06 10.35
C VAL A 4 28.08 13.74 9.06
N ILE A 5 27.36 13.48 8.00
CA ILE A 5 27.60 14.03 6.67
C ILE A 5 26.41 14.91 6.31
N LYS A 6 26.67 16.16 5.93
CA LYS A 6 25.66 17.07 5.37
C LYS A 6 25.90 17.21 3.88
N TYR A 7 24.88 16.92 3.11
CA TYR A 7 24.92 17.06 1.66
C TYR A 7 23.58 17.61 1.17
N ASP A 8 23.61 18.80 0.57
CA ASP A 8 22.45 19.56 0.13
C ASP A 8 21.40 19.64 1.26
N GLN A 9 20.20 19.14 1.02
CA GLN A 9 19.11 19.10 1.99
C GLN A 9 19.12 17.88 2.92
N TYR A 10 20.13 16.99 2.79
CA TYR A 10 20.19 15.74 3.56
C TYR A 10 21.23 15.79 4.66
N THR A 11 20.88 15.22 5.80
CA THR A 11 21.79 14.89 6.88
C THR A 11 21.87 13.37 7.01
N ILE A 12 23.07 12.82 6.90
CA ILE A 12 23.33 11.37 6.97
C ILE A 12 24.14 11.12 8.22
N LYS A 13 23.60 10.33 9.15
CA LYS A 13 24.32 9.78 10.31
C LYS A 13 24.69 8.33 10.00
N SER A 14 25.88 7.90 10.36
CA SER A 14 26.37 6.56 10.07
C SER A 14 27.47 6.13 11.04
N SER A 15 27.64 4.82 11.21
CA SER A 15 28.80 4.29 11.96
C SER A 15 30.10 4.34 11.14
N TYR A 16 29.99 4.33 9.83
CA TYR A 16 31.10 4.52 8.88
C TYR A 16 30.52 5.10 7.59
N GLY A 17 31.20 6.11 7.03
CA GLY A 17 30.70 6.73 5.79
C GLY A 17 31.81 7.35 4.97
N LYS A 18 31.67 7.24 3.66
CA LYS A 18 32.42 7.97 2.64
C LYS A 18 31.43 8.59 1.68
N VAL A 19 31.61 9.86 1.37
CA VAL A 19 30.86 10.61 0.36
C VAL A 19 31.86 11.42 -0.45
N ASN A 20 31.84 11.24 -1.75
CA ASN A 20 32.52 12.11 -2.70
C ASN A 20 31.55 13.22 -3.10
N LYS A 21 31.84 14.46 -2.69
CA LYS A 21 30.94 15.59 -2.97
C LYS A 21 30.91 16.03 -4.43
N GLU A 22 31.97 15.74 -5.18
CA GLU A 22 32.05 16.10 -6.60
C GLU A 22 31.30 15.09 -7.47
N SER A 23 31.55 13.79 -7.26
CA SER A 23 30.87 12.73 -8.05
C SER A 23 29.50 12.34 -7.49
N GLY A 24 29.17 12.65 -6.24
CA GLY A 24 27.96 12.23 -5.56
C GLY A 24 28.01 10.77 -5.08
N GLU A 25 29.14 10.08 -5.20
CA GLU A 25 29.27 8.69 -4.75
C GLU A 25 29.17 8.61 -3.23
N ILE A 26 28.38 7.63 -2.75
CA ILE A 26 28.15 7.38 -1.34
C ILE A 26 28.36 5.89 -1.00
N PHE A 27 29.00 5.65 0.15
CA PHE A 27 28.99 4.37 0.84
C PHE A 27 28.93 4.62 2.34
N VAL A 28 27.85 4.13 2.98
CA VAL A 28 27.67 4.29 4.43
C VAL A 28 27.13 3.01 5.07
N LYS A 29 27.52 2.74 6.30
CA LYS A 29 27.02 1.65 7.14
C LYS A 29 26.16 2.21 8.27
N ASN A 30 25.07 1.53 8.59
CA ASN A 30 24.06 1.97 9.56
C ASN A 30 23.60 3.39 9.21
N ALA A 31 23.09 3.53 8.00
CA ALA A 31 22.64 4.80 7.45
C ALA A 31 21.35 5.27 8.13
N ASP A 32 21.35 6.47 8.69
CA ASP A 32 20.17 7.22 9.15
C ASP A 32 20.18 8.53 8.38
N VAL A 33 19.31 8.64 7.39
CA VAL A 33 19.24 9.75 6.45
C VAL A 33 17.99 10.56 6.74
N LYS A 34 18.15 11.86 6.91
CA LYS A 34 17.04 12.80 7.12
C LYS A 34 17.12 13.94 6.12
N SER A 35 15.99 14.26 5.47
CA SER A 35 15.85 15.45 4.65
C SER A 35 15.29 16.63 5.46
N VAL A 36 15.50 17.85 4.97
CA VAL A 36 14.90 19.07 5.54
C VAL A 36 13.37 18.99 5.54
N ASP A 37 12.77 18.33 4.53
CA ASP A 37 11.32 18.17 4.40
C ASP A 37 10.73 17.10 5.35
N GLY A 38 11.57 16.49 6.19
CA GLY A 38 11.13 15.51 7.19
C GLY A 38 10.98 14.09 6.65
N ASN A 39 11.52 13.77 5.48
CA ASN A 39 11.66 12.39 5.02
C ASN A 39 12.84 11.73 5.74
N GLU A 40 12.67 10.47 6.11
CA GLU A 40 13.66 9.68 6.83
C GLU A 40 13.87 8.33 6.16
N PHE A 41 15.14 7.88 6.06
CA PHE A 41 15.51 6.57 5.56
C PHE A 41 16.53 5.93 6.49
N TYR A 42 16.32 4.68 6.79
CA TYR A 42 17.23 3.87 7.60
C TYR A 42 17.59 2.58 6.88
N SER A 43 18.86 2.14 6.96
CA SER A 43 19.30 0.83 6.50
C SER A 43 20.62 0.43 7.14
N ASN A 44 20.94 -0.88 7.09
CA ASN A 44 22.26 -1.34 7.54
C ASN A 44 23.38 -0.84 6.60
N GLN A 45 23.09 -0.67 5.31
CA GLN A 45 24.05 -0.13 4.35
C GLN A 45 23.34 0.68 3.27
N ALA A 46 23.94 1.78 2.85
CA ALA A 46 23.57 2.52 1.65
C ALA A 46 24.80 2.72 0.76
N LYS A 47 24.65 2.50 -0.56
CA LYS A 47 25.68 2.61 -1.57
C LYS A 47 25.09 3.11 -2.88
N GLY A 48 25.81 3.96 -3.60
CA GLY A 48 25.39 4.43 -4.91
C GLY A 48 25.80 5.86 -5.19
N ASN A 49 24.92 6.57 -5.87
CA ASN A 49 25.13 7.98 -6.21
C ASN A 49 23.92 8.79 -5.78
N ILE A 50 24.14 9.78 -4.89
CA ILE A 50 23.10 10.64 -4.35
C ILE A 50 22.51 11.63 -5.38
N ASN A 51 23.10 11.70 -6.55
CA ASN A 51 22.60 12.48 -7.69
C ASN A 51 21.80 11.62 -8.69
N ASP A 52 21.74 10.29 -8.48
CA ASP A 52 21.08 9.33 -9.36
C ASP A 52 20.34 8.25 -8.59
N VAL A 53 21.00 7.18 -8.17
CA VAL A 53 20.40 6.06 -7.43
C VAL A 53 21.23 5.69 -6.22
N VAL A 54 20.54 5.54 -5.07
CA VAL A 54 21.10 5.00 -3.84
C VAL A 54 20.45 3.66 -3.50
N HIS A 55 21.26 2.62 -3.39
CA HIS A 55 20.85 1.27 -3.01
C HIS A 55 20.95 1.09 -1.50
N PHE A 56 19.83 0.81 -0.86
CA PHE A 56 19.74 0.49 0.57
C PHE A 56 19.60 -1.02 0.76
N THR A 57 20.35 -1.58 1.69
CA THR A 57 20.30 -3.00 2.01
C THR A 57 20.30 -3.26 3.50
N GLY A 58 19.50 -4.26 3.91
CA GLY A 58 19.35 -4.73 5.27
C GLY A 58 18.51 -3.80 6.14
N ASN A 59 17.37 -4.31 6.59
CA ASN A 59 16.46 -3.62 7.52
C ASN A 59 16.07 -2.20 7.05
N VAL A 60 15.70 -2.09 5.77
CA VAL A 60 15.32 -0.80 5.19
C VAL A 60 14.02 -0.32 5.79
N LYS A 61 13.99 0.93 6.23
CA LYS A 61 12.81 1.63 6.71
C LYS A 61 12.81 3.04 6.17
N GLY A 62 11.65 3.52 5.80
CA GLY A 62 11.49 4.90 5.37
C GLY A 62 10.22 5.51 5.92
N LYS A 63 10.28 6.81 6.08
CA LYS A 63 9.16 7.66 6.46
C LYS A 63 9.11 8.82 5.49
N SER A 64 7.94 9.12 4.96
CA SER A 64 7.69 10.31 4.16
C SER A 64 6.58 11.12 4.79
N LYS A 65 6.85 12.40 5.02
CA LYS A 65 5.87 13.31 5.59
C LYS A 65 4.89 13.74 4.53
N GLN A 66 3.59 13.49 4.74
CA GLN A 66 2.53 13.83 3.82
C GLN A 66 1.44 14.62 4.54
N LYS A 67 0.69 15.42 3.78
CA LYS A 67 -0.41 16.25 4.32
C LYS A 67 -1.50 15.39 4.98
N GLU A 68 -1.84 14.27 4.35
CA GLU A 68 -2.92 13.36 4.77
C GLU A 68 -2.45 12.29 5.78
N GLY A 69 -1.25 12.47 6.37
CA GLY A 69 -0.64 11.55 7.32
C GLY A 69 0.63 10.92 6.80
N ASP A 70 1.55 10.67 7.72
CA ASP A 70 2.87 10.12 7.39
C ASP A 70 2.75 8.75 6.72
N VAL A 71 3.59 8.56 5.72
CA VAL A 71 3.76 7.29 5.01
C VAL A 71 4.98 6.58 5.56
N TYR A 72 4.84 5.30 5.86
CA TYR A 72 5.94 4.44 6.29
C TYR A 72 6.09 3.30 5.29
N PHE A 73 7.32 2.96 4.96
CA PHE A 73 7.63 1.78 4.16
C PHE A 73 8.81 1.00 4.76
N SER A 74 8.86 -0.28 4.48
CA SER A 74 9.97 -1.14 4.91
C SER A 74 10.16 -2.32 3.97
N GLY A 75 11.37 -2.89 4.02
CA GLY A 75 11.75 -4.08 3.27
C GLY A 75 13.20 -4.47 3.52
N ASP A 76 13.68 -5.48 2.81
CA ASP A 76 15.06 -5.92 2.95
C ASP A 76 16.02 -5.13 2.05
N LYS A 77 15.51 -4.67 0.89
CA LYS A 77 16.27 -3.88 -0.10
C LYS A 77 15.38 -2.79 -0.67
N ALA A 78 15.95 -1.63 -0.89
CA ALA A 78 15.30 -0.53 -1.58
C ALA A 78 16.28 0.26 -2.46
N ASP A 79 15.78 0.74 -3.58
CA ASP A 79 16.47 1.65 -4.47
C ASP A 79 15.79 3.01 -4.44
N LEU A 80 16.51 4.04 -4.04
CA LEU A 80 16.04 5.42 -4.02
C LEU A 80 16.56 6.13 -5.26
N TYR A 81 15.66 6.49 -6.15
CA TYR A 81 15.94 7.28 -7.34
C TYR A 81 15.82 8.77 -7.03
N MET A 82 16.84 9.50 -7.41
CA MET A 82 16.89 10.94 -7.25
C MET A 82 16.52 11.63 -8.56
N ALA A 83 16.02 12.85 -8.48
CA ALA A 83 15.84 13.72 -9.65
C ALA A 83 16.28 15.15 -9.30
N LYS A 84 16.84 15.84 -10.28
CA LYS A 84 17.16 17.26 -10.15
C LYS A 84 15.90 18.08 -10.44
N ILE A 85 15.38 18.77 -9.43
CA ILE A 85 14.18 19.62 -9.49
C ILE A 85 14.61 20.98 -8.92
N ASP A 86 14.39 22.06 -9.66
CA ASP A 86 14.77 23.42 -9.26
C ASP A 86 16.21 23.50 -8.74
N ASP A 87 17.15 22.92 -9.51
CA ASP A 87 18.58 22.82 -9.21
C ASP A 87 18.97 22.05 -7.93
N LYS A 88 18.03 21.36 -7.29
CA LYS A 88 18.27 20.51 -6.13
C LYS A 88 17.96 19.05 -6.43
N TYR A 89 18.77 18.14 -5.88
CA TYR A 89 18.47 16.71 -5.95
C TYR A 89 17.43 16.34 -4.88
N GLN A 90 16.33 15.77 -5.36
CA GLN A 90 15.20 15.34 -4.51
C GLN A 90 14.89 13.88 -4.74
N ALA A 91 14.42 13.22 -3.69
CA ALA A 91 13.92 11.85 -3.78
C ALA A 91 12.68 11.82 -4.69
N LYS A 92 12.79 11.09 -5.80
CA LYS A 92 11.72 10.96 -6.81
C LYS A 92 10.89 9.71 -6.58
N LYS A 93 11.58 8.58 -6.42
CA LYS A 93 10.95 7.28 -6.39
C LYS A 93 11.72 6.32 -5.50
N VAL A 94 10.99 5.48 -4.76
CA VAL A 94 11.56 4.37 -4.00
C VAL A 94 11.01 3.07 -4.57
N ILE A 95 11.87 2.12 -4.89
CA ILE A 95 11.49 0.74 -5.22
C ILE A 95 11.93 -0.14 -4.07
N VAL A 96 10.99 -0.84 -3.43
CA VAL A 96 11.25 -1.80 -2.36
C VAL A 96 11.06 -3.20 -2.93
N ASN A 97 12.14 -3.98 -2.94
CA ASN A 97 12.14 -5.35 -3.39
C ASN A 97 12.16 -6.29 -2.19
N THR A 98 11.36 -7.35 -2.23
CA THR A 98 11.22 -8.39 -1.22
C THR A 98 10.58 -7.94 0.11
N LYS A 99 9.49 -8.61 0.50
CA LYS A 99 8.77 -8.38 1.78
C LYS A 99 8.50 -6.90 2.06
N SER A 100 8.08 -6.18 1.03
CA SER A 100 7.78 -4.76 1.16
C SER A 100 6.51 -4.53 1.96
N THR A 101 6.53 -3.52 2.81
CA THR A 101 5.37 -3.05 3.56
C THR A 101 5.23 -1.54 3.36
N PHE A 102 4.02 -1.11 3.13
CA PHE A 102 3.62 0.30 3.11
C PHE A 102 2.51 0.51 4.12
N THR A 103 2.56 1.59 4.88
CA THR A 103 1.53 1.93 5.86
C THR A 103 1.23 3.42 5.79
N GLN A 104 -0.04 3.76 5.72
CA GLN A 104 -0.53 5.13 5.86
C GLN A 104 -1.87 5.10 6.60
N LEU A 105 -1.99 5.87 7.68
CA LEU A 105 -3.17 5.86 8.55
C LEU A 105 -3.51 4.42 8.99
N ASN A 106 -4.74 3.99 8.72
CA ASN A 106 -5.26 2.65 9.03
C ASN A 106 -5.08 1.63 7.89
N ARG A 107 -4.30 1.97 6.84
CA ARG A 107 -4.08 1.16 5.64
C ARG A 107 -2.68 0.58 5.63
N LYS A 108 -2.59 -0.71 5.33
CA LYS A 108 -1.31 -1.43 5.21
C LYS A 108 -1.33 -2.29 3.95
N ILE A 109 -0.32 -2.12 3.09
CA ILE A 109 -0.06 -2.97 1.93
C ILE A 109 1.19 -3.80 2.21
N VAL A 110 1.11 -5.10 1.94
CA VAL A 110 2.25 -6.02 1.97
C VAL A 110 2.38 -6.66 0.61
N SER A 111 3.58 -6.67 0.03
CA SER A 111 3.84 -7.32 -1.25
C SER A 111 5.32 -7.70 -1.38
N ASN A 112 5.68 -8.40 -2.46
CA ASN A 112 7.10 -8.70 -2.75
C ASN A 112 7.76 -7.62 -3.61
N TYR A 113 6.97 -6.74 -4.23
CA TYR A 113 7.47 -5.59 -4.99
C TYR A 113 6.58 -4.38 -4.74
N MET A 114 7.21 -3.26 -4.44
CA MET A 114 6.51 -2.00 -4.24
C MET A 114 7.30 -0.84 -4.83
N GLU A 115 6.61 0.04 -5.50
CA GLU A 115 7.14 1.28 -6.04
C GLU A 115 6.38 2.45 -5.43
N LEU A 116 7.12 3.41 -4.87
CA LEU A 116 6.61 4.64 -4.28
C LEU A 116 7.06 5.80 -5.15
N ASP A 117 6.17 6.43 -5.89
CA ASP A 117 6.45 7.69 -6.60
C ASP A 117 6.16 8.86 -5.66
N LEU A 118 7.21 9.49 -5.15
CA LEU A 118 7.11 10.56 -4.16
C LEU A 118 6.66 11.89 -4.78
N ILE A 119 6.80 12.04 -6.10
CA ILE A 119 6.37 13.23 -6.84
C ILE A 119 4.89 13.12 -7.19
N LYS A 120 4.48 11.99 -7.77
CA LYS A 120 3.08 11.73 -8.13
C LYS A 120 2.23 11.34 -6.93
N LYS A 121 2.87 11.02 -5.80
CA LYS A 121 2.22 10.53 -4.58
C LYS A 121 1.39 9.27 -4.85
N GLU A 122 2.00 8.33 -5.55
CA GLU A 122 1.42 7.04 -5.91
C GLU A 122 2.23 5.91 -5.28
N VAL A 123 1.54 4.86 -4.84
CA VAL A 123 2.13 3.59 -4.46
C VAL A 123 1.61 2.50 -5.40
N TYR A 124 2.52 1.78 -6.04
CA TYR A 124 2.22 0.62 -6.86
C TYR A 124 2.79 -0.63 -6.22
N ALA A 125 1.96 -1.67 -6.06
CA ALA A 125 2.37 -2.95 -5.52
C ALA A 125 1.90 -4.08 -6.43
N LYS A 126 2.77 -5.06 -6.68
CA LYS A 126 2.49 -6.27 -7.49
C LYS A 126 3.00 -7.52 -6.79
N ASP A 127 2.84 -8.66 -7.43
CA ASP A 127 3.19 -9.97 -6.90
C ASP A 127 2.32 -10.36 -5.69
N LYS A 128 1.00 -10.36 -5.93
CA LYS A 128 -0.06 -10.71 -4.98
C LYS A 128 -0.08 -9.80 -3.74
N PRO A 129 -0.21 -8.49 -3.93
CA PRO A 129 -0.31 -7.56 -2.81
C PRO A 129 -1.53 -7.89 -1.95
N VAL A 130 -1.35 -7.69 -0.65
CA VAL A 130 -2.42 -7.77 0.35
C VAL A 130 -2.55 -6.42 1.00
N LEU A 131 -3.71 -5.79 0.83
CA LEU A 131 -4.08 -4.56 1.51
C LEU A 131 -4.98 -4.90 2.70
N THR A 132 -4.70 -4.35 3.85
CA THR A 132 -5.55 -4.39 5.04
C THR A 132 -5.96 -2.96 5.39
N ILE A 133 -7.25 -2.74 5.65
CA ILE A 133 -7.80 -1.51 6.19
C ILE A 133 -8.37 -1.87 7.55
N ASP A 134 -7.86 -1.25 8.61
CA ASP A 134 -8.27 -1.51 10.00
C ASP A 134 -9.07 -0.32 10.52
N ASP A 135 -10.39 -0.47 10.59
CA ASP A 135 -11.30 0.55 11.12
C ASP A 135 -11.57 0.36 12.63
N GLY A 136 -10.68 -0.38 13.31
CA GLY A 136 -10.76 -0.66 14.74
C GLY A 136 -12.03 -1.42 15.11
N PRO A 137 -12.81 -0.95 16.11
CA PRO A 137 -14.04 -1.61 16.53
C PRO A 137 -15.09 -1.73 15.42
N LYS A 138 -15.06 -0.88 14.40
CA LYS A 138 -16.03 -0.92 13.29
C LYS A 138 -15.80 -2.09 12.32
N GLY A 139 -14.64 -2.73 12.40
CA GLY A 139 -14.31 -3.88 11.58
C GLY A 139 -13.01 -3.73 10.78
N ASN A 140 -12.80 -4.63 9.84
CA ASN A 140 -11.64 -4.62 8.98
C ASN A 140 -11.97 -5.03 7.55
N THR A 141 -11.14 -4.59 6.61
CA THR A 141 -11.25 -4.96 5.20
C THR A 141 -9.93 -5.55 4.73
N LEU A 142 -10.00 -6.76 4.18
CA LEU A 142 -8.90 -7.44 3.50
C LEU A 142 -9.12 -7.38 2.01
N VAL A 143 -8.09 -6.93 1.27
CA VAL A 143 -8.13 -6.82 -0.18
C VAL A 143 -6.96 -7.56 -0.79
N LYS A 144 -7.21 -8.29 -1.87
CA LYS A 144 -6.19 -8.94 -2.69
C LYS A 144 -6.46 -8.63 -4.16
N ALA A 145 -5.41 -8.51 -4.96
CA ALA A 145 -5.47 -8.38 -6.41
C ALA A 145 -4.13 -8.84 -7.00
N ASP A 146 -3.98 -8.89 -8.33
CA ASP A 146 -2.68 -9.15 -8.95
C ASP A 146 -1.76 -7.94 -8.78
N ASP A 147 -2.33 -6.74 -8.91
CA ASP A 147 -1.65 -5.49 -8.62
C ASP A 147 -2.60 -4.44 -8.01
N VAL A 148 -2.02 -3.49 -7.28
CA VAL A 148 -2.70 -2.42 -6.56
C VAL A 148 -2.00 -1.11 -6.82
N THR A 149 -2.75 -0.05 -7.15
CA THR A 149 -2.26 1.32 -7.22
C THR A 149 -3.00 2.21 -6.23
N GLY A 150 -2.29 2.72 -5.24
CA GLY A 150 -2.82 3.68 -4.27
C GLY A 150 -2.44 5.12 -4.63
N TYR A 151 -3.38 6.04 -4.49
CA TYR A 151 -3.19 7.48 -4.66
C TYR A 151 -3.23 8.13 -3.29
N ILE A 152 -2.06 8.51 -2.78
CA ILE A 152 -1.83 8.91 -1.38
C ILE A 152 -2.73 10.09 -0.99
N ASP A 153 -2.82 11.11 -1.86
CA ASP A 153 -3.58 12.33 -1.59
C ASP A 153 -5.10 12.21 -1.88
N GLN A 154 -5.53 11.14 -2.55
CA GLN A 154 -6.93 10.98 -2.97
C GLN A 154 -7.69 9.94 -2.15
N GLU A 155 -7.00 9.26 -1.24
CA GLU A 155 -7.53 8.09 -0.52
C GLU A 155 -8.14 7.02 -1.44
N LEU A 156 -7.72 7.00 -2.71
CA LEU A 156 -8.18 6.09 -3.75
C LEU A 156 -7.19 4.96 -3.94
N ILE A 157 -7.70 3.73 -4.02
CA ILE A 157 -6.93 2.54 -4.34
C ILE A 157 -7.59 1.84 -5.52
N LYS A 158 -6.87 1.66 -6.61
CA LYS A 158 -7.29 0.87 -7.77
C LYS A 158 -6.76 -0.55 -7.66
N LEU A 159 -7.59 -1.50 -8.02
CA LEU A 159 -7.34 -2.93 -7.97
C LEU A 159 -7.45 -3.50 -9.38
N ASN A 160 -6.48 -4.32 -9.77
CA ASN A 160 -6.42 -4.85 -11.12
C ASN A 160 -6.20 -6.36 -11.10
N LYS A 161 -7.07 -7.07 -11.80
CA LYS A 161 -7.16 -8.53 -11.93
C LYS A 161 -7.32 -9.29 -10.62
N ASN A 162 -8.13 -10.33 -10.67
CA ASN A 162 -8.34 -11.27 -9.57
C ASN A 162 -8.67 -10.58 -8.24
N VAL A 163 -9.55 -9.57 -8.31
CA VAL A 163 -9.93 -8.77 -7.16
C VAL A 163 -10.73 -9.60 -6.17
N TYR A 164 -10.32 -9.56 -4.92
CA TYR A 164 -10.98 -10.14 -3.78
C TYR A 164 -11.02 -9.10 -2.66
N VAL A 165 -12.22 -8.77 -2.20
CA VAL A 165 -12.46 -7.88 -1.06
C VAL A 165 -13.27 -8.63 -0.03
N LYS A 166 -12.76 -8.72 1.20
CA LYS A 166 -13.48 -9.26 2.33
C LYS A 166 -13.60 -8.18 3.40
N ASN A 167 -14.82 -7.78 3.71
CA ASN A 167 -15.10 -6.87 4.81
C ASN A 167 -15.73 -7.67 5.96
N VAL A 168 -15.25 -7.42 7.18
CA VAL A 168 -15.77 -7.98 8.41
C VAL A 168 -16.15 -6.82 9.31
N ASN A 169 -17.40 -6.74 9.73
CA ASN A 169 -17.90 -5.66 10.56
C ASN A 169 -17.77 -5.93 12.07
N GLU A 170 -18.19 -4.99 12.91
CA GLU A 170 -18.20 -5.11 14.37
C GLU A 170 -18.99 -6.31 14.90
N LYS A 171 -20.05 -6.73 14.18
CA LYS A 171 -20.89 -7.90 14.51
C LYS A 171 -20.32 -9.21 13.97
N LYS A 172 -19.11 -9.18 13.37
CA LYS A 172 -18.46 -10.31 12.71
C LYS A 172 -19.22 -10.83 11.48
N GLU A 173 -20.10 -10.02 10.92
CA GLU A 173 -20.74 -10.36 9.64
C GLU A 173 -19.76 -10.10 8.50
N GLU A 174 -19.75 -11.01 7.55
CA GLU A 174 -18.80 -10.99 6.44
C GLU A 174 -19.51 -10.65 5.13
N VAL A 175 -18.87 -9.79 4.34
CA VAL A 175 -19.20 -9.56 2.93
C VAL A 175 -17.95 -9.83 2.10
N VAL A 176 -18.07 -10.69 1.10
CA VAL A 176 -16.99 -11.01 0.17
C VAL A 176 -17.39 -10.58 -1.23
N LEU A 177 -16.54 -9.79 -1.87
CA LEU A 177 -16.68 -9.39 -3.27
C LEU A 177 -15.51 -9.96 -4.07
N THR A 178 -15.81 -10.49 -5.25
CA THR A 178 -14.80 -10.86 -6.25
C THR A 178 -15.15 -10.24 -7.60
N ALA A 179 -14.13 -9.85 -8.36
CA ALA A 179 -14.29 -9.20 -9.66
C ALA A 179 -12.98 -9.22 -10.46
N ASP A 180 -13.01 -8.70 -11.69
CA ASP A 180 -11.78 -8.55 -12.46
C ASP A 180 -11.02 -7.29 -12.11
N ARG A 181 -11.69 -6.21 -11.74
CA ARG A 181 -11.08 -4.94 -11.35
C ARG A 181 -11.94 -4.23 -10.30
N GLY A 182 -11.35 -3.27 -9.62
CA GLY A 182 -12.08 -2.50 -8.62
C GLY A 182 -11.38 -1.22 -8.21
N ALA A 183 -12.08 -0.46 -7.39
CA ALA A 183 -11.56 0.74 -6.74
C ALA A 183 -12.10 0.80 -5.31
N ILE A 184 -11.26 1.22 -4.38
CA ILE A 184 -11.64 1.41 -2.98
C ILE A 184 -11.31 2.85 -2.58
N THR A 185 -12.28 3.51 -1.99
CA THR A 185 -12.11 4.79 -1.30
C THR A 185 -12.23 4.58 0.21
N LYS A 186 -12.37 5.65 0.97
CA LYS A 186 -12.62 5.56 2.42
C LYS A 186 -13.93 4.83 2.77
N GLN A 187 -14.95 5.00 1.95
CA GLN A 187 -16.31 4.55 2.26
C GLN A 187 -16.88 3.55 1.26
N MET A 188 -16.33 3.49 0.05
CA MET A 188 -16.89 2.73 -1.06
C MET A 188 -15.90 1.69 -1.59
N ALA A 189 -16.41 0.50 -1.90
CA ALA A 189 -15.72 -0.48 -2.73
C ALA A 189 -16.54 -0.69 -4.01
N ASP A 190 -16.00 -0.24 -5.13
CA ASP A 190 -16.58 -0.42 -6.45
C ASP A 190 -15.84 -1.52 -7.18
N VAL A 191 -16.57 -2.50 -7.71
CA VAL A 191 -16.00 -3.65 -8.41
C VAL A 191 -16.70 -3.86 -9.74
N TYR A 192 -15.94 -4.33 -10.73
CA TYR A 192 -16.38 -4.38 -12.12
C TYR A 192 -15.95 -5.68 -12.78
N ASP A 193 -16.78 -6.14 -13.71
CA ASP A 193 -16.60 -7.31 -14.54
C ASP A 193 -16.58 -8.62 -13.73
N ARG A 194 -17.48 -9.52 -14.07
CA ARG A 194 -17.66 -10.84 -13.41
C ARG A 194 -17.83 -10.73 -11.90
N VAL A 195 -18.61 -9.74 -11.47
CA VAL A 195 -18.81 -9.47 -10.04
C VAL A 195 -19.57 -10.61 -9.38
N LYS A 196 -19.07 -11.06 -8.22
CA LYS A 196 -19.79 -11.95 -7.31
C LYS A 196 -19.69 -11.37 -5.90
N VAL A 197 -20.83 -11.21 -5.26
CA VAL A 197 -20.97 -10.76 -3.88
C VAL A 197 -21.56 -11.90 -3.05
N VAL A 198 -20.88 -12.25 -1.98
CA VAL A 198 -21.32 -13.29 -1.05
C VAL A 198 -21.58 -12.65 0.31
N THR A 199 -22.78 -12.83 0.80
CA THR A 199 -23.18 -12.48 2.17
C THR A 199 -23.59 -13.74 2.93
N LYS A 200 -23.99 -13.63 4.17
CA LYS A 200 -24.54 -14.74 4.95
C LYS A 200 -25.78 -15.35 4.26
N ASP A 201 -26.62 -14.49 3.69
CA ASP A 201 -27.98 -14.87 3.26
C ASP A 201 -28.12 -15.01 1.74
N SER A 202 -27.12 -14.58 0.96
CA SER A 202 -27.24 -14.56 -0.51
C SER A 202 -25.91 -14.59 -1.24
N VAL A 203 -25.98 -15.06 -2.47
CA VAL A 203 -24.95 -14.91 -3.50
C VAL A 203 -25.53 -14.08 -4.63
N THR A 204 -24.90 -12.97 -4.97
CA THR A 204 -25.30 -12.10 -6.07
C THR A 204 -24.20 -12.07 -7.12
N THR A 205 -24.57 -12.24 -8.38
CA THR A 205 -23.67 -12.01 -9.52
C THR A 205 -24.15 -10.83 -10.34
N ALA A 206 -23.23 -10.07 -10.94
CA ALA A 206 -23.56 -8.88 -11.72
C ALA A 206 -22.37 -8.46 -12.61
N ASN A 207 -22.55 -7.43 -13.42
CA ASN A 207 -21.46 -6.79 -14.16
C ASN A 207 -20.73 -5.76 -13.29
N GLU A 208 -21.47 -5.04 -12.43
CA GLU A 208 -20.94 -4.02 -11.53
C GLU A 208 -21.48 -4.25 -10.12
N GLY A 209 -20.65 -4.01 -9.12
CA GLY A 209 -21.00 -4.05 -7.71
C GLY A 209 -20.49 -2.83 -6.98
N HIS A 210 -21.34 -2.22 -6.15
CA HIS A 210 -21.01 -1.06 -5.33
C HIS A 210 -21.34 -1.40 -3.88
N TYR A 211 -20.35 -1.39 -3.02
CA TYR A 211 -20.51 -1.64 -1.60
C TYR A 211 -20.19 -0.38 -0.80
N ASP A 212 -21.21 0.19 -0.18
CA ASP A 212 -21.08 1.26 0.81
C ASP A 212 -20.70 0.64 2.16
N MET A 213 -19.44 0.77 2.53
CA MET A 213 -18.88 0.15 3.73
C MET A 213 -19.40 0.77 5.02
N GLU A 214 -19.80 2.06 4.97
CA GLU A 214 -20.36 2.76 6.13
C GLU A 214 -21.81 2.38 6.37
N ASN A 215 -22.65 2.45 5.32
CA ASN A 215 -24.08 2.15 5.39
C ASN A 215 -24.41 0.68 5.12
N ARG A 216 -23.41 -0.14 4.76
CA ARG A 216 -23.53 -1.58 4.45
C ARG A 216 -24.55 -1.87 3.37
N LYS A 217 -24.63 -1.00 2.38
CA LYS A 217 -25.53 -1.15 1.25
C LYS A 217 -24.78 -1.69 0.04
N ILE A 218 -25.32 -2.78 -0.51
CA ILE A 218 -24.82 -3.36 -1.75
C ILE A 218 -25.78 -2.94 -2.85
N ARG A 219 -25.22 -2.47 -3.97
CA ARG A 219 -25.93 -2.25 -5.22
C ARG A 219 -25.26 -3.06 -6.31
N ALA A 220 -26.02 -3.82 -7.04
CA ALA A 220 -25.54 -4.59 -8.18
C ALA A 220 -26.21 -4.07 -9.46
N LYS A 221 -25.47 -4.05 -10.57
CA LYS A 221 -25.96 -3.54 -11.85
C LYS A 221 -25.46 -4.40 -13.00
N GLY A 222 -26.33 -4.60 -14.00
CA GLY A 222 -26.06 -5.36 -15.22
C GLY A 222 -26.04 -6.87 -14.97
N ASN A 223 -26.95 -7.60 -15.66
CA ASN A 223 -27.09 -9.06 -15.58
C ASN A 223 -27.15 -9.59 -14.13
N VAL A 224 -27.95 -8.94 -13.29
CA VAL A 224 -28.04 -9.27 -11.87
C VAL A 224 -28.79 -10.58 -11.68
N HIS A 225 -28.15 -11.52 -10.99
CA HIS A 225 -28.76 -12.77 -10.52
C HIS A 225 -28.52 -12.91 -9.03
N VAL A 226 -29.56 -13.27 -8.27
CA VAL A 226 -29.49 -13.42 -6.79
C VAL A 226 -29.98 -14.81 -6.42
N GLU A 227 -29.15 -15.53 -5.70
CA GLU A 227 -29.48 -16.80 -5.06
C GLU A 227 -29.50 -16.62 -3.55
N TYR A 228 -30.62 -16.95 -2.92
CA TYR A 228 -30.71 -16.93 -1.44
C TYR A 228 -30.19 -18.25 -0.89
N GLN A 229 -29.38 -18.15 0.15
CA GLN A 229 -28.90 -19.31 0.91
C GLN A 229 -29.98 -19.66 1.94
N THR A 230 -30.74 -20.71 1.70
CA THR A 230 -31.64 -21.28 2.71
C THR A 230 -30.79 -22.00 3.75
N ASP A 231 -30.95 -21.64 5.03
CA ASP A 231 -30.35 -22.37 6.14
C ASP A 231 -30.79 -23.84 6.07
N LYS A 232 -29.86 -24.74 5.78
CA LYS A 232 -30.11 -26.20 5.84
C LYS A 232 -30.27 -26.73 7.28
N SER A 233 -30.39 -25.85 8.27
CA SER A 233 -30.58 -26.19 9.66
C SER A 233 -32.06 -26.29 10.11
N ALA A 234 -33.00 -26.00 9.22
CA ALA A 234 -34.41 -26.39 9.44
C ALA A 234 -34.60 -27.85 9.00
N GLY A 235 -33.82 -28.74 9.61
CA GLY A 235 -33.92 -30.17 9.41
C GLY A 235 -35.05 -30.75 10.25
N ASN A 236 -35.85 -31.56 9.61
CA ASN A 236 -36.57 -32.71 10.11
C ASN A 236 -37.12 -32.64 11.57
N VAL A 237 -38.20 -31.92 11.69
CA VAL A 237 -39.25 -32.35 12.62
C VAL A 237 -40.23 -33.16 11.76
N PHE A 238 -40.03 -34.45 11.68
CA PHE A 238 -41.06 -35.41 11.35
C PHE A 238 -41.06 -36.47 12.45
N ASP A 239 -42.13 -36.44 13.21
CA ASP A 239 -42.84 -37.50 13.99
C ASP A 239 -41.99 -38.60 14.65
#